data_f4f9719caa50b7ab427ca28adbc3559f
#
_entry.id   f4f9719caa50b7ab427ca28adbc3559f
#
_cell.length_a   1.000
_cell.length_b   1.000
_cell.length_c   1.000
_cell.angle_alpha   90.00
_cell.angle_beta   90.00
_cell.angle_gamma   90.00
#
_symmetry.space_group_name_H-M   'P 1'
#
loop_
_entity.id
_entity.type
_entity.pdbx_description
1 polymer ?
#
loop_
_entity_poly.entity_id
_entity_poly.type
_entity_poly.pdbx_seq_one_letter_code
_entity_poly.pdbx_strand_id
1 'polypeptide(L)'
;MLRSVLTIVSLLLPIAPAFGQTAPAANPNAAATYRVVYLEVAPADVNRVAAALKDYRQASMKALGVLRIDVLQQIGRSNHFAVYESWRDNAALEAHRTAAETRKLDDVLQATRVSPIDERLLSVVGPPSATVSGTGAIFVVTHADSVPPQRDAAAAALTELTIRSRQEAGNALFLATVQPNRNNHFTIIELWKDEKALDAHAIADHTKKFRDTFGPFSGALFDERIYKSLT
;
A
#
# COMPACT_ATOMS: atom_id res chain seq x y z
N MET A 1 -14.48 64.16 58.67
CA MET A 1 -13.59 63.07 58.37
C MET A 1 -14.44 61.77 58.13
N LEU A 2 -14.79 61.49 56.89
CA LEU A 2 -15.62 60.36 56.53
C LEU A 2 -14.71 59.31 55.88
N ARG A 3 -14.59 58.15 56.51
CA ARG A 3 -13.85 57.01 55.93
C ARG A 3 -14.80 56.14 55.14
N SER A 4 -14.68 56.13 53.84
CA SER A 4 -15.40 55.15 52.95
C SER A 4 -14.74 53.77 53.00
N VAL A 5 -15.52 52.82 53.39
CA VAL A 5 -15.14 51.37 53.32
C VAL A 5 -15.55 50.82 51.95
N LEU A 6 -14.59 50.43 51.17
CA LEU A 6 -14.82 49.78 49.84
C LEU A 6 -14.95 48.28 50.05
N THR A 7 -16.15 47.75 49.88
CA THR A 7 -16.41 46.31 49.93
C THR A 7 -16.15 45.70 48.55
N ILE A 8 -15.14 44.84 48.44
CA ILE A 8 -14.84 44.06 47.23
C ILE A 8 -15.70 42.78 47.26
N VAL A 9 -16.66 42.69 46.36
CA VAL A 9 -17.43 41.46 46.12
C VAL A 9 -16.65 40.62 45.09
N SER A 10 -16.03 39.54 45.55
CA SER A 10 -15.39 38.53 44.68
C SER A 10 -16.44 37.63 44.07
N LEU A 11 -16.64 37.76 42.75
CA LEU A 11 -17.51 36.85 41.95
C LEU A 11 -16.74 35.57 41.64
N LEU A 12 -17.04 34.48 42.30
CA LEU A 12 -16.54 33.13 41.96
C LEU A 12 -17.38 32.60 40.81
N LEU A 13 -16.79 32.52 39.60
CA LEU A 13 -17.35 31.82 38.45
C LEU A 13 -17.10 30.30 38.64
N PRO A 14 -18.08 29.43 38.38
CA PRO A 14 -17.87 27.97 38.45
C PRO A 14 -17.02 27.55 37.23
N ILE A 15 -15.88 26.89 37.49
CA ILE A 15 -15.09 26.23 36.49
C ILE A 15 -15.83 24.94 36.12
N ALA A 16 -16.41 24.91 34.92
CA ALA A 16 -16.97 23.67 34.35
C ALA A 16 -15.83 22.67 34.07
N PRO A 17 -15.97 21.37 34.39
CA PRO A 17 -14.98 20.38 34.03
C PRO A 17 -14.91 20.27 32.51
N ALA A 18 -13.73 20.52 31.94
CA ALA A 18 -13.45 20.24 30.55
C ALA A 18 -13.58 18.72 30.36
N PHE A 19 -14.62 18.26 29.67
CA PHE A 19 -14.69 16.91 29.16
C PHE A 19 -13.51 16.74 28.20
N GLY A 20 -12.51 15.98 28.65
CA GLY A 20 -11.39 15.59 27.83
C GLY A 20 -11.91 14.79 26.62
N GLN A 21 -11.93 15.39 25.45
CA GLN A 21 -12.06 14.65 24.21
C GLN A 21 -10.82 13.76 24.14
N THR A 22 -11.01 12.47 24.39
CA THR A 22 -10.01 11.45 24.06
C THR A 22 -9.80 11.54 22.55
N ALA A 23 -8.63 12.00 22.13
CA ALA A 23 -8.24 11.94 20.73
C ALA A 23 -8.46 10.50 20.21
N PRO A 24 -9.07 10.31 19.04
CA PRO A 24 -9.22 8.97 18.48
C PRO A 24 -7.85 8.31 18.44
N ALA A 25 -7.77 7.06 18.90
CA ALA A 25 -6.54 6.30 18.90
C ALA A 25 -5.91 6.37 17.50
N ALA A 26 -4.67 6.85 17.41
CA ALA A 26 -3.97 6.95 16.13
C ALA A 26 -3.96 5.56 15.49
N ASN A 27 -4.48 5.46 14.25
CA ASN A 27 -4.44 4.21 13.50
C ASN A 27 -2.97 3.83 13.30
N PRO A 28 -2.49 2.68 13.83
CA PRO A 28 -1.09 2.29 13.74
C PRO A 28 -0.60 2.16 12.29
N ASN A 29 -1.52 2.02 11.33
CA ASN A 29 -1.20 1.95 9.91
C ASN A 29 -1.29 3.30 9.17
N ALA A 30 -1.66 4.40 9.84
CA ALA A 30 -1.73 5.72 9.20
C ALA A 30 -0.36 6.26 8.78
N ALA A 31 0.72 5.77 9.38
CA ALA A 31 2.11 6.09 9.05
C ALA A 31 2.79 5.01 8.20
N ALA A 32 2.10 3.92 7.87
CA ALA A 32 2.70 2.82 7.13
C ALA A 32 3.20 3.26 5.75
N THR A 33 4.41 2.82 5.42
CA THR A 33 5.05 3.04 4.13
C THR A 33 4.96 1.76 3.31
N TYR A 34 4.63 1.90 2.04
CA TYR A 34 4.50 0.79 1.11
C TYR A 34 5.52 0.93 -0.01
N ARG A 35 5.96 -0.20 -0.53
CA ARG A 35 6.90 -0.26 -1.64
C ARG A 35 6.54 -1.42 -2.57
N VAL A 36 6.62 -1.17 -3.88
CA VAL A 36 6.66 -2.23 -4.89
C VAL A 36 7.95 -2.09 -5.70
N VAL A 37 8.67 -3.18 -5.86
CA VAL A 37 9.89 -3.26 -6.66
C VAL A 37 9.65 -4.24 -7.79
N TYR A 38 9.88 -3.81 -9.04
CA TYR A 38 9.75 -4.66 -10.22
C TYR A 38 11.12 -5.05 -10.74
N LEU A 39 11.25 -6.31 -11.08
CA LEU A 39 12.49 -6.94 -11.50
C LEU A 39 12.26 -7.71 -12.80
N GLU A 40 13.16 -7.53 -13.75
CA GLU A 40 13.24 -8.36 -14.95
C GLU A 40 14.64 -8.97 -15.01
N VAL A 41 14.71 -10.30 -15.12
CA VAL A 41 15.98 -11.03 -15.08
C VAL A 41 16.16 -11.89 -16.32
N ALA A 42 17.39 -12.31 -16.57
CA ALA A 42 17.66 -13.22 -17.69
C ALA A 42 16.89 -14.53 -17.49
N PRO A 43 16.28 -15.10 -18.54
CA PRO A 43 15.51 -16.35 -18.43
C PRO A 43 16.29 -17.51 -17.81
N ALA A 44 17.61 -17.57 -18.02
CA ALA A 44 18.48 -18.59 -17.43
C ALA A 44 18.62 -18.46 -15.89
N ASP A 45 18.40 -17.24 -15.34
CA ASP A 45 18.57 -16.95 -13.91
C ASP A 45 17.27 -16.99 -13.09
N VAL A 46 16.14 -17.30 -13.71
CA VAL A 46 14.81 -17.31 -13.07
C VAL A 46 14.82 -18.09 -11.76
N ASN A 47 15.35 -19.32 -11.75
CA ASN A 47 15.37 -20.16 -10.56
C ASN A 47 16.31 -19.61 -9.48
N ARG A 48 17.47 -19.07 -9.88
CA ARG A 48 18.44 -18.44 -8.97
C ARG A 48 17.83 -17.22 -8.27
N VAL A 49 17.16 -16.35 -9.03
CA VAL A 49 16.52 -15.16 -8.48
C VAL A 49 15.31 -15.52 -7.62
N ALA A 50 14.48 -16.49 -8.05
CA ALA A 50 13.36 -16.96 -7.24
C ALA A 50 13.82 -17.51 -5.87
N ALA A 51 14.94 -18.25 -5.81
CA ALA A 51 15.52 -18.71 -4.55
C ALA A 51 16.02 -17.54 -3.69
N ALA A 52 16.77 -16.60 -4.29
CA ALA A 52 17.28 -15.43 -3.58
C ALA A 52 16.14 -14.55 -3.02
N LEU A 53 15.04 -14.37 -3.74
CA LEU A 53 13.86 -13.65 -3.29
C LEU A 53 13.16 -14.33 -2.10
N LYS A 54 13.08 -15.68 -2.10
CA LYS A 54 12.55 -16.42 -0.94
C LYS A 54 13.43 -16.26 0.30
N ASP A 55 14.75 -16.37 0.14
CA ASP A 55 15.72 -16.16 1.22
C ASP A 55 15.62 -14.73 1.78
N TYR A 56 15.56 -13.75 0.87
CA TYR A 56 15.36 -12.33 1.24
C TYR A 56 14.10 -12.16 2.08
N ARG A 57 12.95 -12.65 1.61
CA ARG A 57 11.71 -12.56 2.37
C ARG A 57 11.82 -13.20 3.75
N GLN A 58 12.36 -14.42 3.82
CA GLN A 58 12.50 -15.14 5.10
C GLN A 58 13.34 -14.37 6.12
N ALA A 59 14.42 -13.75 5.67
CA ALA A 59 15.29 -12.95 6.52
C ALA A 59 14.61 -11.63 6.92
N SER A 60 14.05 -10.91 5.93
CA SER A 60 13.44 -9.59 6.10
C SER A 60 12.18 -9.58 6.96
N MET A 61 11.43 -10.69 7.00
CA MET A 61 10.27 -10.82 7.90
C MET A 61 10.63 -10.77 9.40
N LYS A 62 11.94 -10.79 9.74
CA LYS A 62 12.45 -10.62 11.11
C LYS A 62 12.85 -9.17 11.40
N ALA A 63 12.83 -8.29 10.42
CA ALA A 63 13.25 -6.90 10.55
C ALA A 63 12.30 -6.10 11.43
N LEU A 64 12.87 -5.14 12.19
CA LEU A 64 12.06 -4.26 13.03
C LEU A 64 11.17 -3.35 12.17
N GLY A 65 9.88 -3.38 12.44
CA GLY A 65 8.89 -2.54 11.77
C GLY A 65 8.40 -3.10 10.42
N VAL A 66 8.81 -4.31 10.03
CA VAL A 66 8.17 -4.99 8.90
C VAL A 66 6.74 -5.35 9.27
N LEU A 67 5.82 -5.11 8.34
CA LEU A 67 4.41 -5.51 8.45
C LEU A 67 4.11 -6.68 7.50
N ARG A 68 4.64 -6.62 6.28
CA ARG A 68 4.46 -7.66 5.27
C ARG A 68 5.51 -7.56 4.17
N ILE A 69 5.94 -8.71 3.67
CA ILE A 69 6.73 -8.85 2.44
C ILE A 69 6.18 -10.02 1.63
N ASP A 70 5.84 -9.77 0.39
CA ASP A 70 5.46 -10.80 -0.59
C ASP A 70 6.42 -10.75 -1.77
N VAL A 71 6.94 -11.90 -2.14
CA VAL A 71 7.76 -12.08 -3.34
C VAL A 71 6.92 -12.79 -4.39
N LEU A 72 6.85 -12.19 -5.56
CA LEU A 72 5.84 -12.46 -6.56
C LEU A 72 6.49 -12.77 -7.90
N GLN A 73 5.95 -13.75 -8.64
CA GLN A 73 6.35 -14.06 -10.01
C GLN A 73 5.18 -13.83 -10.95
N GLN A 74 5.40 -13.06 -12.02
CA GLN A 74 4.33 -12.70 -12.95
C GLN A 74 3.84 -13.95 -13.72
N ILE A 75 2.52 -14.11 -13.75
CA ILE A 75 1.89 -15.18 -14.54
C ILE A 75 2.03 -14.83 -16.03
N GLY A 76 2.46 -15.82 -16.82
CA GLY A 76 2.73 -15.63 -18.25
C GLY A 76 4.12 -15.04 -18.60
N ARG A 77 4.87 -14.49 -17.60
CA ARG A 77 6.20 -13.91 -17.80
C ARG A 77 7.12 -14.32 -16.64
N SER A 78 7.60 -15.55 -16.67
CA SER A 78 8.32 -16.15 -15.53
C SER A 78 9.61 -15.47 -15.12
N ASN A 79 10.22 -14.66 -16.00
CA ASN A 79 11.40 -13.84 -15.73
C ASN A 79 11.10 -12.45 -15.16
N HIS A 80 9.82 -12.14 -14.92
CA HIS A 80 9.37 -10.92 -14.25
C HIS A 80 8.95 -11.22 -12.83
N PHE A 81 9.48 -10.46 -11.89
CA PHE A 81 9.15 -10.57 -10.48
C PHE A 81 8.69 -9.22 -9.94
N ALA A 82 7.96 -9.26 -8.83
CA ALA A 82 7.71 -8.09 -8.02
C ALA A 82 7.94 -8.42 -6.54
N VAL A 83 8.35 -7.43 -5.76
CA VAL A 83 8.40 -7.50 -4.29
C VAL A 83 7.47 -6.43 -3.76
N TYR A 84 6.40 -6.84 -3.08
CA TYR A 84 5.53 -5.93 -2.34
C TYR A 84 5.93 -5.93 -0.88
N GLU A 85 6.08 -4.74 -0.32
CA GLU A 85 6.45 -4.56 1.07
C GLU A 85 5.57 -3.52 1.74
N SER A 86 5.23 -3.76 2.99
CA SER A 86 4.66 -2.77 3.88
C SER A 86 5.45 -2.69 5.19
N TRP A 87 5.72 -1.49 5.62
CA TRP A 87 6.54 -1.15 6.77
C TRP A 87 5.77 -0.23 7.71
N ARG A 88 6.03 -0.32 9.01
CA ARG A 88 5.40 0.53 10.02
C ARG A 88 5.57 2.03 9.70
N ASP A 89 6.73 2.41 9.18
CA ASP A 89 7.09 3.78 8.83
C ASP A 89 8.27 3.80 7.82
N ASN A 90 8.57 4.98 7.29
CA ASN A 90 9.69 5.15 6.36
C ASN A 90 11.06 4.89 7.02
N ALA A 91 11.20 5.15 8.32
CA ALA A 91 12.48 4.91 9.02
C ALA A 91 12.80 3.42 9.08
N ALA A 92 11.80 2.55 9.29
CA ALA A 92 11.97 1.10 9.27
C ALA A 92 12.38 0.62 7.86
N LEU A 93 11.74 1.14 6.80
CA LEU A 93 12.10 0.84 5.42
C LEU A 93 13.55 1.27 5.11
N GLU A 94 13.94 2.50 5.47
CA GLU A 94 15.29 3.02 5.19
C GLU A 94 16.37 2.24 5.96
N ALA A 95 16.11 1.84 7.21
CA ALA A 95 17.01 0.98 7.95
C ALA A 95 17.20 -0.38 7.26
N HIS A 96 16.12 -0.94 6.70
CA HIS A 96 16.15 -2.22 6.00
C HIS A 96 16.90 -2.15 4.65
N ARG A 97 16.91 -1.00 3.96
CA ARG A 97 17.67 -0.81 2.70
C ARG A 97 19.15 -1.15 2.84
N THR A 98 19.72 -0.97 4.04
CA THR A 98 21.13 -1.23 4.33
C THR A 98 21.35 -2.55 5.07
N ALA A 99 20.34 -3.37 5.24
CA ALA A 99 20.43 -4.67 5.90
C ALA A 99 21.24 -5.69 5.08
N ALA A 100 21.77 -6.70 5.74
CA ALA A 100 22.62 -7.70 5.10
C ALA A 100 21.87 -8.52 4.04
N GLU A 101 20.61 -8.85 4.31
CA GLU A 101 19.72 -9.55 3.40
C GLU A 101 19.40 -8.75 2.14
N THR A 102 19.25 -7.42 2.26
CA THR A 102 19.03 -6.52 1.12
C THR A 102 20.27 -6.49 0.24
N ARG A 103 21.46 -6.29 0.83
CA ARG A 103 22.73 -6.32 0.07
C ARG A 103 22.95 -7.64 -0.64
N LYS A 104 22.66 -8.77 0.04
CA LYS A 104 22.78 -10.11 -0.57
C LYS A 104 21.86 -10.27 -1.78
N LEU A 105 20.63 -9.76 -1.72
CA LEU A 105 19.72 -9.76 -2.86
C LEU A 105 20.23 -8.85 -3.97
N ASP A 106 20.71 -7.64 -3.64
CA ASP A 106 21.24 -6.68 -4.61
C ASP A 106 22.43 -7.26 -5.40
N ASP A 107 23.33 -7.99 -4.74
CA ASP A 107 24.46 -8.68 -5.40
C ASP A 107 23.97 -9.69 -6.46
N VAL A 108 22.91 -10.45 -6.12
CA VAL A 108 22.31 -11.40 -7.07
C VAL A 108 21.67 -10.66 -8.24
N LEU A 109 20.90 -9.58 -7.96
CA LEU A 109 20.19 -8.82 -8.97
C LEU A 109 21.15 -8.05 -9.91
N GLN A 110 22.26 -7.54 -9.40
CA GLN A 110 23.29 -6.90 -10.24
C GLN A 110 23.83 -7.86 -11.31
N ALA A 111 23.97 -9.13 -10.96
CA ALA A 111 24.51 -10.15 -11.87
C ALA A 111 23.48 -10.74 -12.84
N THR A 112 22.16 -10.55 -12.58
CA THR A 112 21.09 -11.32 -13.28
C THR A 112 20.03 -10.45 -13.94
N ARG A 113 19.87 -9.20 -13.54
CA ARG A 113 18.86 -8.29 -14.11
C ARG A 113 19.21 -7.91 -15.55
N VAL A 114 18.19 -7.78 -16.38
CA VAL A 114 18.31 -7.34 -17.79
C VAL A 114 17.77 -5.93 -18.02
N SER A 115 17.08 -5.37 -17.03
CA SER A 115 16.59 -3.99 -17.06
C SER A 115 16.89 -3.28 -15.73
N PRO A 116 16.84 -1.94 -15.68
CA PRO A 116 16.88 -1.20 -14.41
C PRO A 116 15.76 -1.66 -13.48
N ILE A 117 16.05 -1.68 -12.17
CA ILE A 117 15.03 -1.93 -11.14
C ILE A 117 14.05 -0.74 -11.12
N ASP A 118 12.74 -1.01 -11.22
CA ASP A 118 11.69 -0.01 -11.04
C ASP A 118 11.17 -0.12 -9.60
N GLU A 119 11.52 0.85 -8.78
CA GLU A 119 11.08 0.94 -7.39
C GLU A 119 10.06 2.07 -7.24
N ARG A 120 8.93 1.75 -6.61
CA ARG A 120 7.86 2.70 -6.34
C ARG A 120 7.54 2.75 -4.85
N LEU A 121 7.83 3.89 -4.23
CA LEU A 121 7.34 4.22 -2.90
C LEU A 121 5.89 4.67 -3.01
N LEU A 122 5.06 4.22 -2.08
CA LEU A 122 3.61 4.37 -2.15
C LEU A 122 3.04 4.82 -0.80
N SER A 123 2.03 5.68 -0.86
CA SER A 123 1.20 6.10 0.26
C SER A 123 -0.24 5.68 0.03
N VAL A 124 -0.97 5.35 1.08
CA VAL A 124 -2.37 4.91 0.98
C VAL A 124 -3.29 6.02 0.49
N VAL A 125 -4.22 5.66 -0.38
CA VAL A 125 -5.38 6.46 -0.78
C VAL A 125 -6.63 5.83 -0.17
N GLY A 126 -7.44 6.63 0.51
CA GLY A 126 -8.65 6.15 1.19
C GLY A 126 -8.38 5.47 2.54
N PRO A 127 -9.26 4.58 3.00
CA PRO A 127 -9.12 3.96 4.32
C PRO A 127 -7.91 3.01 4.36
N PRO A 128 -7.03 3.15 5.36
CA PRO A 128 -5.90 2.22 5.51
C PRO A 128 -6.40 0.79 5.66
N SER A 129 -5.60 -0.18 5.20
CA SER A 129 -5.90 -1.59 5.43
C SER A 129 -5.65 -1.91 6.90
N ALA A 130 -6.66 -2.39 7.61
CA ALA A 130 -6.50 -2.72 9.02
C ALA A 130 -5.63 -3.96 9.21
N THR A 131 -5.75 -4.97 8.37
CA THR A 131 -4.96 -6.21 8.36
C THR A 131 -5.21 -6.94 7.05
N VAL A 132 -4.20 -7.64 6.57
CA VAL A 132 -4.41 -8.64 5.51
C VAL A 132 -5.04 -9.85 6.17
N SER A 133 -6.30 -10.11 5.86
CA SER A 133 -7.01 -11.26 6.38
C SER A 133 -6.86 -12.43 5.41
N GLY A 134 -6.04 -13.42 5.77
CA GLY A 134 -5.95 -14.67 5.04
C GLY A 134 -4.75 -14.82 4.09
N THR A 135 -4.63 -16.02 3.54
CA THR A 135 -3.69 -16.38 2.48
C THR A 135 -4.42 -16.32 1.15
N GLY A 136 -3.95 -15.48 0.21
CA GLY A 136 -4.44 -15.49 -1.16
C GLY A 136 -3.46 -16.18 -2.08
N ALA A 137 -3.93 -16.65 -3.22
CA ALA A 137 -3.12 -17.29 -4.23
C ALA A 137 -2.76 -16.35 -5.38
N ILE A 138 -3.59 -15.36 -5.67
CA ILE A 138 -3.47 -14.45 -6.81
C ILE A 138 -3.26 -13.02 -6.32
N PHE A 139 -2.12 -12.46 -6.68
CA PHE A 139 -1.85 -11.03 -6.54
C PHE A 139 -2.13 -10.32 -7.85
N VAL A 140 -2.71 -9.12 -7.75
CA VAL A 140 -2.82 -8.18 -8.87
C VAL A 140 -2.19 -6.87 -8.47
N VAL A 141 -1.38 -6.31 -9.36
CA VAL A 141 -0.83 -4.97 -9.21
C VAL A 141 -1.21 -4.19 -10.46
N THR A 142 -2.05 -3.18 -10.27
CA THR A 142 -2.57 -2.35 -11.37
C THR A 142 -2.05 -0.92 -11.22
N HIS A 143 -1.46 -0.39 -12.30
CA HIS A 143 -1.14 1.03 -12.39
C HIS A 143 -2.29 1.75 -13.09
N ALA A 144 -2.79 2.80 -12.43
CA ALA A 144 -3.90 3.62 -12.90
C ALA A 144 -3.49 5.09 -12.78
N ASP A 145 -3.03 5.67 -13.88
CA ASP A 145 -2.59 7.05 -13.91
C ASP A 145 -3.73 7.97 -14.33
N SER A 146 -4.00 9.02 -13.57
CA SER A 146 -4.97 10.04 -13.95
C SER A 146 -4.29 11.24 -14.59
N VAL A 147 -5.05 12.02 -15.38
CA VAL A 147 -4.60 13.36 -15.76
C VAL A 147 -4.47 14.24 -14.50
N PRO A 148 -3.43 15.09 -14.38
CA PRO A 148 -3.15 15.79 -13.12
C PRO A 148 -4.31 16.63 -12.55
N PRO A 149 -5.17 17.31 -13.35
CA PRO A 149 -6.29 18.08 -12.81
C PRO A 149 -7.38 17.20 -12.18
N GLN A 150 -7.42 15.90 -12.47
CA GLN A 150 -8.47 14.98 -12.02
C GLN A 150 -8.00 14.04 -10.90
N ARG A 151 -6.81 14.28 -10.33
CA ARG A 151 -6.24 13.41 -9.28
C ARG A 151 -7.17 13.19 -8.09
N ASP A 152 -7.88 14.25 -7.65
CA ASP A 152 -8.73 14.17 -6.46
C ASP A 152 -10.02 13.36 -6.76
N ALA A 153 -10.58 13.52 -7.97
CA ALA A 153 -11.71 12.71 -8.43
C ALA A 153 -11.29 11.24 -8.61
N ALA A 154 -10.10 11.00 -9.15
CA ALA A 154 -9.52 9.66 -9.27
C ALA A 154 -9.28 9.01 -7.89
N ALA A 155 -8.74 9.75 -6.93
CA ALA A 155 -8.56 9.28 -5.56
C ALA A 155 -9.88 8.94 -4.87
N ALA A 156 -10.94 9.74 -5.11
CA ALA A 156 -12.28 9.46 -4.58
C ALA A 156 -12.86 8.17 -5.18
N ALA A 157 -12.75 7.97 -6.50
CA ALA A 157 -13.20 6.76 -7.17
C ALA A 157 -12.46 5.51 -6.68
N LEU A 158 -11.13 5.58 -6.48
CA LEU A 158 -10.31 4.51 -5.93
C LEU A 158 -10.66 4.21 -4.47
N THR A 159 -11.02 5.24 -3.69
CA THR A 159 -11.48 5.06 -2.31
C THR A 159 -12.78 4.27 -2.25
N GLU A 160 -13.75 4.59 -3.10
CA GLU A 160 -15.03 3.86 -3.18
C GLU A 160 -14.80 2.41 -3.64
N LEU A 161 -14.01 2.20 -4.69
CA LEU A 161 -13.61 0.86 -5.15
C LEU A 161 -13.01 0.06 -3.99
N THR A 162 -12.04 0.62 -3.27
CA THR A 162 -11.37 -0.03 -2.14
C THR A 162 -12.36 -0.50 -1.07
N ILE A 163 -13.30 0.36 -0.68
CA ILE A 163 -14.30 0.04 0.35
C ILE A 163 -15.18 -1.14 -0.08
N ARG A 164 -15.60 -1.16 -1.34
CA ARG A 164 -16.48 -2.20 -1.88
C ARG A 164 -15.74 -3.51 -2.09
N SER A 165 -14.56 -3.47 -2.69
CA SER A 165 -13.76 -4.67 -2.96
C SER A 165 -13.34 -5.42 -1.71
N ARG A 166 -13.10 -4.72 -0.60
CA ARG A 166 -12.82 -5.35 0.70
C ARG A 166 -13.99 -6.14 1.28
N GLN A 167 -15.20 -5.93 0.79
CA GLN A 167 -16.40 -6.67 1.21
C GLN A 167 -16.66 -7.92 0.37
N GLU A 168 -15.90 -8.11 -0.71
CA GLU A 168 -16.07 -9.25 -1.59
C GLU A 168 -15.56 -10.56 -0.96
N ALA A 169 -16.31 -11.62 -1.20
CA ALA A 169 -15.90 -12.95 -0.79
C ALA A 169 -14.61 -13.36 -1.53
N GLY A 170 -13.57 -13.70 -0.78
CA GLY A 170 -12.25 -14.08 -1.34
C GLY A 170 -11.27 -12.93 -1.51
N ASN A 171 -11.65 -11.68 -1.19
CA ASN A 171 -10.67 -10.60 -1.05
C ASN A 171 -9.88 -10.77 0.26
N ALA A 172 -8.55 -10.84 0.14
CA ALA A 172 -7.64 -10.89 1.29
C ALA A 172 -6.90 -9.56 1.49
N LEU A 173 -6.71 -8.78 0.43
CA LEU A 173 -6.15 -7.43 0.44
C LEU A 173 -6.72 -6.64 -0.72
N PHE A 174 -7.16 -5.42 -0.47
CA PHE A 174 -7.38 -4.41 -1.50
C PHE A 174 -6.84 -3.08 -0.99
N LEU A 175 -5.86 -2.53 -1.68
CA LEU A 175 -5.15 -1.33 -1.26
C LEU A 175 -4.94 -0.42 -2.46
N ALA A 176 -5.59 0.74 -2.46
CA ALA A 176 -5.27 1.81 -3.39
C ALA A 176 -4.17 2.70 -2.80
N THR A 177 -3.17 3.02 -3.61
CA THR A 177 -2.02 3.82 -3.23
C THR A 177 -1.68 4.85 -4.30
N VAL A 178 -0.85 5.83 -3.93
CA VAL A 178 -0.34 6.86 -4.84
C VAL A 178 1.16 7.06 -4.60
N GLN A 179 1.90 7.42 -5.66
CA GLN A 179 3.30 7.82 -5.52
C GLN A 179 3.39 9.23 -4.91
N PRO A 180 4.08 9.45 -3.75
CA PRO A 180 4.14 10.77 -3.10
C PRO A 180 4.73 11.87 -3.97
N ASN A 181 5.68 11.53 -4.85
CA ASN A 181 6.35 12.45 -5.77
C ASN A 181 5.61 12.61 -7.12
N ARG A 182 4.57 11.81 -7.39
CA ARG A 182 3.75 11.81 -8.61
C ARG A 182 2.31 11.52 -8.22
N ASN A 183 1.66 12.50 -7.63
CA ASN A 183 0.38 12.37 -6.92
C ASN A 183 -0.86 12.03 -7.80
N ASN A 184 -0.65 11.87 -9.09
CA ASN A 184 -1.65 11.37 -10.06
C ASN A 184 -1.30 9.97 -10.60
N HIS A 185 -0.24 9.32 -10.08
CA HIS A 185 0.14 7.95 -10.41
C HIS A 185 -0.26 7.01 -9.27
N PHE A 186 -1.35 6.28 -9.49
CA PHE A 186 -1.90 5.36 -8.52
C PHE A 186 -1.42 3.94 -8.78
N THR A 187 -1.38 3.14 -7.71
CA THR A 187 -1.13 1.70 -7.77
C THR A 187 -2.16 1.01 -6.89
N ILE A 188 -2.89 0.07 -7.47
CA ILE A 188 -3.82 -0.79 -6.75
C ILE A 188 -3.10 -2.11 -6.50
N ILE A 189 -3.13 -2.59 -5.26
CA ILE A 189 -2.55 -3.86 -4.85
C ILE A 189 -3.67 -4.72 -4.31
N GLU A 190 -3.85 -5.88 -4.92
CA GLU A 190 -4.93 -6.79 -4.60
C GLU A 190 -4.38 -8.19 -4.29
N LEU A 191 -5.03 -8.86 -3.36
CA LEU A 191 -4.79 -10.26 -3.06
C LEU A 191 -6.12 -11.00 -3.01
N TRP A 192 -6.26 -11.97 -3.87
CA TRP A 192 -7.47 -12.78 -4.00
C TRP A 192 -7.20 -14.23 -3.63
N LYS A 193 -8.19 -14.88 -3.04
CA LYS A 193 -8.12 -16.29 -2.64
C LYS A 193 -7.76 -17.19 -3.82
N ASP A 194 -8.37 -16.95 -4.97
CA ASP A 194 -8.22 -17.74 -6.20
C ASP A 194 -8.64 -16.92 -7.44
N GLU A 195 -8.42 -17.44 -8.63
CA GLU A 195 -8.82 -16.83 -9.90
C GLU A 195 -10.33 -16.60 -9.98
N LYS A 196 -11.14 -17.49 -9.44
CA LYS A 196 -12.61 -17.33 -9.44
C LYS A 196 -13.06 -16.09 -8.66
N ALA A 197 -12.40 -15.78 -7.55
CA ALA A 197 -12.68 -14.58 -6.79
C ALA A 197 -12.25 -13.32 -7.57
N LEU A 198 -11.11 -13.35 -8.24
CA LEU A 198 -10.66 -12.27 -9.12
C LEU A 198 -11.61 -12.07 -10.30
N ASP A 199 -12.06 -13.14 -10.96
CA ASP A 199 -13.02 -13.07 -12.06
C ASP A 199 -14.36 -12.47 -11.61
N ALA A 200 -14.83 -12.83 -10.41
CA ALA A 200 -16.05 -12.25 -9.84
C ALA A 200 -15.89 -10.74 -9.59
N HIS A 201 -14.73 -10.32 -9.04
CA HIS A 201 -14.38 -8.91 -8.87
C HIS A 201 -14.37 -8.16 -10.21
N ALA A 202 -13.77 -8.74 -11.24
CA ALA A 202 -13.63 -8.10 -12.56
C ALA A 202 -14.98 -7.70 -13.18
N ILE A 203 -16.05 -8.43 -12.87
CA ILE A 203 -17.41 -8.18 -13.39
C ILE A 203 -18.36 -7.59 -12.35
N ALA A 204 -17.92 -7.32 -11.13
CA ALA A 204 -18.73 -6.72 -10.07
C ALA A 204 -19.20 -5.30 -10.46
N ASP A 205 -20.41 -4.91 -10.02
CA ASP A 205 -21.01 -3.61 -10.41
C ASP A 205 -20.16 -2.42 -9.96
N HIS A 206 -19.54 -2.50 -8.78
CA HIS A 206 -18.64 -1.44 -8.29
C HIS A 206 -17.33 -1.35 -9.08
N THR A 207 -16.82 -2.48 -9.62
CA THR A 207 -15.66 -2.49 -10.52
C THR A 207 -15.99 -1.88 -11.88
N LYS A 208 -17.17 -2.21 -12.44
CA LYS A 208 -17.67 -1.57 -13.67
C LYS A 208 -17.85 -0.07 -13.45
N LYS A 209 -18.53 0.32 -12.37
CA LYS A 209 -18.73 1.72 -12.00
C LYS A 209 -17.40 2.47 -11.86
N PHE A 210 -16.40 1.85 -11.24
CA PHE A 210 -15.05 2.43 -11.14
C PHE A 210 -14.45 2.68 -12.54
N ARG A 211 -14.48 1.68 -13.43
CA ARG A 211 -13.95 1.82 -14.80
C ARG A 211 -14.66 2.93 -15.58
N ASP A 212 -15.97 3.03 -15.47
CA ASP A 212 -16.77 4.08 -16.11
C ASP A 212 -16.46 5.47 -15.53
N THR A 213 -16.24 5.57 -14.22
CA THR A 213 -15.94 6.82 -13.54
C THR A 213 -14.51 7.27 -13.79
N PHE A 214 -13.54 6.35 -13.72
CA PHE A 214 -12.11 6.65 -13.85
C PHE A 214 -11.68 6.82 -15.30
N GLY A 215 -12.33 6.12 -16.25
CA GLY A 215 -11.96 6.14 -17.67
C GLY A 215 -11.78 7.55 -18.25
N PRO A 216 -12.70 8.49 -18.04
CA PRO A 216 -12.56 9.88 -18.49
C PRO A 216 -11.39 10.64 -17.86
N PHE A 217 -10.87 10.17 -16.75
CA PHE A 217 -9.73 10.77 -16.01
C PHE A 217 -8.39 10.13 -16.37
N SER A 218 -8.43 9.02 -17.09
CA SER A 218 -7.23 8.22 -17.36
C SER A 218 -6.21 9.02 -18.15
N GLY A 219 -5.00 9.07 -17.63
CA GLY A 219 -3.82 9.66 -18.29
C GLY A 219 -3.00 8.64 -19.08
N ALA A 220 -3.25 7.34 -18.85
CA ALA A 220 -2.63 6.22 -19.53
C ALA A 220 -3.56 5.00 -19.49
N LEU A 221 -3.29 3.98 -20.28
CA LEU A 221 -3.96 2.68 -20.16
C LEU A 221 -3.66 2.04 -18.81
N PHE A 222 -4.63 1.30 -18.27
CA PHE A 222 -4.37 0.46 -17.10
C PHE A 222 -3.30 -0.59 -17.42
N ASP A 223 -2.26 -0.64 -16.58
CA ASP A 223 -1.22 -1.68 -16.63
C ASP A 223 -1.49 -2.65 -15.47
N GLU A 224 -2.30 -3.66 -15.75
CA GLU A 224 -2.67 -4.71 -14.81
C GLU A 224 -1.74 -5.91 -14.97
N ARG A 225 -1.10 -6.31 -13.88
CA ARG A 225 -0.17 -7.44 -13.85
C ARG A 225 -0.60 -8.44 -12.80
N ILE A 226 -0.73 -9.71 -13.21
CA ILE A 226 -1.17 -10.80 -12.34
C ILE A 226 0.04 -11.63 -11.93
N TYR A 227 0.10 -11.95 -10.65
CA TYR A 227 1.23 -12.65 -10.05
C TYR A 227 0.75 -13.83 -9.20
N LYS A 228 1.62 -14.84 -9.09
CA LYS A 228 1.55 -15.84 -8.04
C LYS A 228 2.57 -15.55 -6.95
N SER A 229 2.24 -15.85 -5.70
CA SER A 229 3.22 -15.83 -4.61
C SER A 229 4.27 -16.91 -4.80
N LEU A 230 5.51 -16.61 -4.45
CA LEU A 230 6.60 -17.59 -4.40
C LEU A 230 6.75 -18.25 -3.02
N THR A 231 5.86 -17.91 -2.07
CA THR A 231 5.89 -18.40 -0.68
C THR A 231 4.70 -19.25 -0.36
#